data_00e77c687cefa3b35f88b8872616140a
#
_entry.id   00e77c687cefa3b35f88b8872616140a
#
_cell.length_a   1.000
_cell.length_b   1.000
_cell.length_c   1.000
_cell.angle_alpha   90.00
_cell.angle_beta   90.00
_cell.angle_gamma   90.00
#
_symmetry.space_group_name_H-M   'P 1'
#
loop_
_entity.id
_entity.type
_entity.pdbx_description
1 polymer ?
#
loop_
_entity_poly.entity_id
_entity_poly.type
_entity_poly.pdbx_seq_one_letter_code
_entity_poly.pdbx_strand_id
1 'polypeptide(L)'
;MTKIFSLDGKVALVTGASRGLGRAMALALAGCGAHVVVNGRNESGIAKTRDAIVAAGGKASTMAFDTTDIAKADAAVDQIEKDLGHLDILINNAGYGNAKTATEATNAEWNEIIEVDLNSCFRLAKRASVGMIRRGWGRIINISSINAHIAREANANYCAAKAGLEGMTRALAVEWGAKGVTVNAIAPGYMMTPDNMDTPLRADPEKRDWFANRTALKRWGQADELDGAVVYLASNASAYCTGHVLIVDGGMSVKI
;
A
#
# COMPACT_ATOMS: atom_id res chain seq x y z
N MET A 1 -8.01 -22.67 -3.08
CA MET A 1 -8.50 -21.36 -2.56
C MET A 1 -9.98 -21.24 -2.91
N THR A 2 -10.83 -20.74 -2.02
CA THR A 2 -12.25 -20.55 -2.33
C THR A 2 -12.39 -19.45 -3.40
N LYS A 3 -13.32 -19.64 -4.38
CA LYS A 3 -13.53 -18.73 -5.50
C LYS A 3 -13.71 -17.25 -5.11
N ILE A 4 -14.16 -16.98 -3.86
CA ILE A 4 -14.41 -15.62 -3.38
C ILE A 4 -13.13 -14.78 -3.24
N PHE A 5 -11.96 -15.42 -3.07
CA PHE A 5 -10.64 -14.76 -2.99
C PHE A 5 -9.87 -14.77 -4.31
N SER A 6 -10.44 -15.38 -5.38
CA SER A 6 -9.80 -15.38 -6.70
C SER A 6 -9.73 -13.98 -7.28
N LEU A 7 -8.58 -13.68 -7.87
CA LEU A 7 -8.29 -12.47 -8.63
C LEU A 7 -8.03 -12.80 -10.12
N ASP A 8 -8.49 -13.98 -10.57
CA ASP A 8 -8.34 -14.40 -11.96
C ASP A 8 -8.94 -13.35 -12.91
N GLY A 9 -8.16 -12.98 -13.93
CA GLY A 9 -8.55 -11.96 -14.90
C GLY A 9 -8.51 -10.53 -14.37
N LYS A 10 -8.04 -10.28 -13.15
CA LYS A 10 -7.88 -8.93 -12.58
C LYS A 10 -6.49 -8.37 -12.85
N VAL A 11 -6.41 -7.06 -13.07
CA VAL A 11 -5.16 -6.31 -13.20
C VAL A 11 -4.97 -5.42 -11.99
N ALA A 12 -3.82 -5.57 -11.32
CA ALA A 12 -3.47 -4.83 -10.12
C ALA A 12 -2.21 -3.98 -10.33
N LEU A 13 -2.26 -2.69 -10.02
CA LEU A 13 -1.10 -1.82 -9.89
C LEU A 13 -0.68 -1.74 -8.42
N VAL A 14 0.57 -2.09 -8.12
CA VAL A 14 1.14 -1.96 -6.78
C VAL A 14 2.28 -0.96 -6.81
N THR A 15 2.09 0.20 -6.14
CA THR A 15 3.13 1.24 -6.08
C THR A 15 4.18 0.92 -5.01
N GLY A 16 5.44 1.30 -5.26
CA GLY A 16 6.54 1.03 -4.34
C GLY A 16 6.80 -0.46 -4.12
N ALA A 17 6.59 -1.31 -5.14
CA ALA A 17 6.65 -2.76 -5.04
C ALA A 17 8.01 -3.36 -5.40
N SER A 18 9.08 -2.57 -5.47
CA SER A 18 10.44 -3.06 -5.73
C SER A 18 11.02 -3.88 -4.56
N ARG A 19 10.49 -3.71 -3.34
CA ARG A 19 10.93 -4.36 -2.10
C ARG A 19 9.86 -4.26 -0.99
N GLY A 20 10.18 -4.82 0.17
CA GLY A 20 9.40 -4.62 1.40
C GLY A 20 7.96 -5.08 1.29
N LEU A 21 7.05 -4.34 1.93
CA LEU A 21 5.62 -4.67 1.99
C LEU A 21 4.96 -4.67 0.61
N GLY A 22 5.33 -3.71 -0.27
CA GLY A 22 4.80 -3.65 -1.62
C GLY A 22 5.14 -4.89 -2.43
N ARG A 23 6.37 -5.43 -2.30
CA ARG A 23 6.75 -6.69 -2.93
C ARG A 23 5.96 -7.88 -2.39
N ALA A 24 5.78 -7.99 -1.07
CA ALA A 24 5.00 -9.07 -0.46
C ALA A 24 3.55 -9.04 -0.98
N MET A 25 2.89 -7.89 -0.92
CA MET A 25 1.53 -7.73 -1.43
C MET A 25 1.42 -8.02 -2.93
N ALA A 26 2.42 -7.65 -3.74
CA ALA A 26 2.45 -7.97 -5.18
C ALA A 26 2.50 -9.48 -5.42
N LEU A 27 3.32 -10.22 -4.67
CA LEU A 27 3.40 -11.68 -4.71
C LEU A 27 2.07 -12.32 -4.29
N ALA A 28 1.46 -11.85 -3.21
CA ALA A 28 0.18 -12.35 -2.72
C ALA A 28 -0.96 -12.20 -3.75
N LEU A 29 -1.08 -11.00 -4.34
CA LEU A 29 -2.09 -10.73 -5.37
C LEU A 29 -1.89 -11.61 -6.62
N ALA A 30 -0.64 -11.76 -7.07
CA ALA A 30 -0.30 -12.63 -8.20
C ALA A 30 -0.59 -14.10 -7.88
N GLY A 31 -0.30 -14.57 -6.66
CA GLY A 31 -0.61 -15.92 -6.18
C GLY A 31 -2.12 -16.22 -6.13
N CYS A 32 -2.96 -15.20 -6.14
CA CYS A 32 -4.42 -15.30 -6.22
C CYS A 32 -4.97 -15.12 -7.67
N GLY A 33 -4.10 -15.01 -8.68
CA GLY A 33 -4.46 -14.99 -10.09
C GLY A 33 -4.43 -13.61 -10.77
N ALA A 34 -4.11 -12.53 -10.05
CA ALA A 34 -4.01 -11.20 -10.66
C ALA A 34 -2.80 -11.10 -11.60
N HIS A 35 -2.94 -10.32 -12.69
CA HIS A 35 -1.79 -9.76 -13.38
C HIS A 35 -1.31 -8.54 -12.61
N VAL A 36 -0.12 -8.58 -12.05
CA VAL A 36 0.40 -7.50 -11.21
C VAL A 36 1.35 -6.59 -12.01
N VAL A 37 1.02 -5.32 -12.09
CA VAL A 37 1.93 -4.27 -12.57
C VAL A 37 2.74 -3.77 -11.39
N VAL A 38 4.03 -4.10 -11.38
CA VAL A 38 4.97 -3.78 -10.31
C VAL A 38 5.54 -2.40 -10.57
N ASN A 39 5.22 -1.42 -9.71
CA ASN A 39 5.76 -0.07 -9.82
C ASN A 39 6.86 0.22 -8.79
N GLY A 40 7.77 1.07 -9.19
CA GLY A 40 8.82 1.68 -8.38
C GLY A 40 9.72 2.55 -9.26
N ARG A 41 10.60 3.35 -8.65
CA ARG A 41 11.54 4.23 -9.35
C ARG A 41 12.76 3.46 -9.92
N ASN A 42 13.12 2.35 -9.29
CA ASN A 42 14.29 1.56 -9.64
C ASN A 42 13.90 0.37 -10.52
N GLU A 43 14.27 0.42 -11.80
CA GLU A 43 13.93 -0.63 -12.78
C GLU A 43 14.45 -2.02 -12.37
N SER A 44 15.66 -2.13 -11.84
CA SER A 44 16.23 -3.42 -11.44
C SER A 44 15.47 -4.00 -10.23
N GLY A 45 15.00 -3.15 -9.30
CA GLY A 45 14.21 -3.59 -8.15
C GLY A 45 12.83 -4.10 -8.53
N ILE A 46 12.12 -3.40 -9.43
CA ILE A 46 10.81 -3.86 -9.91
C ILE A 46 10.92 -5.11 -10.79
N ALA A 47 11.99 -5.23 -11.59
CA ALA A 47 12.26 -6.42 -12.38
C ALA A 47 12.44 -7.66 -11.48
N LYS A 48 13.19 -7.56 -10.38
CA LYS A 48 13.36 -8.66 -9.42
C LYS A 48 12.02 -9.12 -8.82
N THR A 49 11.11 -8.20 -8.55
CA THR A 49 9.78 -8.56 -8.04
C THR A 49 8.94 -9.24 -9.12
N ARG A 50 8.92 -8.71 -10.35
CA ARG A 50 8.28 -9.35 -11.50
C ARG A 50 8.80 -10.77 -11.72
N ASP A 51 10.11 -10.94 -11.73
CA ASP A 51 10.74 -12.24 -11.99
C ASP A 51 10.40 -13.27 -10.90
N ALA A 52 10.31 -12.82 -9.64
CA ALA A 52 9.86 -13.67 -8.53
C ALA A 52 8.39 -14.10 -8.70
N ILE A 53 7.50 -13.19 -9.14
CA ILE A 53 6.10 -13.52 -9.45
C ILE A 53 6.02 -14.54 -10.59
N VAL A 54 6.76 -14.31 -11.67
CA VAL A 54 6.77 -15.20 -12.84
C VAL A 54 7.34 -16.57 -12.48
N ALA A 55 8.43 -16.62 -11.71
CA ALA A 55 9.02 -17.88 -11.22
C ALA A 55 8.06 -18.68 -10.34
N ALA A 56 7.14 -18.01 -9.63
CA ALA A 56 6.08 -18.65 -8.86
C ALA A 56 4.84 -19.03 -9.71
N GLY A 57 4.89 -18.85 -11.04
CA GLY A 57 3.79 -19.17 -11.96
C GLY A 57 2.72 -18.06 -12.09
N GLY A 58 2.93 -16.90 -11.49
CA GLY A 58 2.05 -15.75 -11.59
C GLY A 58 2.30 -14.91 -12.85
N LYS A 59 1.47 -13.88 -13.04
CA LYS A 59 1.57 -12.93 -14.17
C LYS A 59 1.98 -11.56 -13.65
N ALA A 60 3.03 -10.97 -14.22
CA ALA A 60 3.46 -9.63 -13.85
C ALA A 60 4.12 -8.89 -15.00
N SER A 61 4.02 -7.57 -14.97
CA SER A 61 4.77 -6.60 -15.77
C SER A 61 5.36 -5.51 -14.88
N THR A 62 6.22 -4.67 -15.42
CA THR A 62 6.85 -3.58 -14.68
C THR A 62 6.45 -2.23 -15.27
N MET A 63 6.35 -1.20 -14.41
CA MET A 63 6.12 0.17 -14.82
C MET A 63 6.93 1.11 -13.94
N ALA A 64 8.04 1.64 -14.46
CA ALA A 64 8.92 2.53 -13.71
C ALA A 64 8.43 3.98 -13.78
N PHE A 65 7.99 4.52 -12.66
CA PHE A 65 7.67 5.96 -12.52
C PHE A 65 7.70 6.38 -11.06
N ASP A 66 7.92 7.66 -10.83
CA ASP A 66 7.74 8.30 -9.54
C ASP A 66 6.26 8.69 -9.36
N THR A 67 5.64 8.27 -8.27
CA THR A 67 4.22 8.54 -7.99
C THR A 67 3.93 10.04 -7.78
N THR A 68 4.94 10.85 -7.51
CA THR A 68 4.82 12.30 -7.39
C THR A 68 4.86 13.03 -8.74
N ASP A 69 5.36 12.38 -9.80
CA ASP A 69 5.32 12.90 -11.18
C ASP A 69 3.93 12.64 -11.77
N ILE A 70 3.06 13.64 -11.71
CA ILE A 70 1.66 13.55 -12.12
C ILE A 70 1.51 13.05 -13.55
N ALA A 71 2.29 13.61 -14.47
CA ALA A 71 2.19 13.28 -15.90
C ALA A 71 2.57 11.82 -16.16
N LYS A 72 3.64 11.33 -15.51
CA LYS A 72 4.06 9.93 -15.63
C LYS A 72 3.10 8.98 -14.94
N ALA A 73 2.55 9.36 -13.79
CA ALA A 73 1.57 8.55 -13.08
C ALA A 73 0.28 8.37 -13.89
N ASP A 74 -0.23 9.45 -14.50
CA ASP A 74 -1.41 9.40 -15.37
C ASP A 74 -1.14 8.58 -16.64
N ALA A 75 -0.02 8.82 -17.31
CA ALA A 75 0.39 8.07 -18.50
C ALA A 75 0.59 6.57 -18.20
N ALA A 76 1.06 6.23 -17.00
CA ALA A 76 1.21 4.84 -16.57
C ALA A 76 -0.15 4.13 -16.47
N VAL A 77 -1.17 4.78 -15.90
CA VAL A 77 -2.53 4.20 -15.84
C VAL A 77 -3.11 4.05 -17.24
N ASP A 78 -2.91 5.06 -18.13
CA ASP A 78 -3.34 4.98 -19.53
C ASP A 78 -2.69 3.80 -20.26
N GLN A 79 -1.39 3.61 -20.06
CA GLN A 79 -0.64 2.53 -20.69
C GLN A 79 -1.10 1.16 -20.17
N ILE A 80 -1.36 1.02 -18.87
CA ILE A 80 -1.91 -0.22 -18.29
C ILE A 80 -3.27 -0.55 -18.91
N GLU A 81 -4.19 0.43 -19.00
CA GLU A 81 -5.51 0.22 -19.60
C GLU A 81 -5.41 -0.11 -21.10
N LYS A 82 -4.45 0.46 -21.82
CA LYS A 82 -4.20 0.16 -23.22
C LYS A 82 -3.64 -1.25 -23.44
N ASP A 83 -2.64 -1.66 -22.65
CA ASP A 83 -1.92 -2.91 -22.86
C ASP A 83 -2.65 -4.12 -22.30
N LEU A 84 -3.32 -3.96 -21.14
CA LEU A 84 -3.99 -5.03 -20.39
C LEU A 84 -5.52 -4.92 -20.42
N GLY A 85 -6.07 -3.88 -21.07
CA GLY A 85 -7.50 -3.66 -21.24
C GLY A 85 -8.18 -2.95 -20.07
N HIS A 86 -7.65 -3.05 -18.88
CA HIS A 86 -8.26 -2.45 -17.67
C HIS A 86 -7.26 -2.37 -16.50
N LEU A 87 -7.59 -1.53 -15.52
CA LEU A 87 -6.98 -1.53 -14.18
C LEU A 87 -8.10 -1.71 -13.15
N ASP A 88 -8.07 -2.82 -12.42
CA ASP A 88 -9.12 -3.21 -11.47
C ASP A 88 -8.75 -2.91 -10.01
N ILE A 89 -7.47 -3.06 -9.67
CA ILE A 89 -6.98 -2.98 -8.30
C ILE A 89 -5.82 -1.98 -8.25
N LEU A 90 -5.90 -1.01 -7.35
CA LEU A 90 -4.81 -0.08 -7.05
C LEU A 90 -4.37 -0.26 -5.60
N ILE A 91 -3.09 -0.56 -5.40
CA ILE A 91 -2.46 -0.55 -4.08
C ILE A 91 -1.55 0.68 -3.99
N ASN A 92 -1.99 1.70 -3.28
CA ASN A 92 -1.18 2.87 -2.94
C ASN A 92 -0.28 2.52 -1.76
N ASN A 93 0.91 1.99 -2.05
CA ASN A 93 1.87 1.56 -1.04
C ASN A 93 3.15 2.42 -1.04
N ALA A 94 3.51 3.08 -2.13
CA ALA A 94 4.66 3.96 -2.16
C ALA A 94 4.55 5.02 -1.05
N GLY A 95 5.58 5.10 -0.21
CA GLY A 95 5.60 6.02 0.91
C GLY A 95 6.79 5.76 1.84
N TYR A 96 7.13 6.75 2.66
CA TYR A 96 8.17 6.66 3.68
C TYR A 96 8.03 7.76 4.72
N GLY A 97 8.61 7.56 5.90
CA GLY A 97 8.74 8.59 6.93
C GLY A 97 10.19 9.04 7.12
N ASN A 98 10.41 10.29 7.46
CA ASN A 98 11.67 10.79 7.97
C ASN A 98 11.54 11.03 9.49
N ALA A 99 12.58 10.66 10.23
CA ALA A 99 12.59 10.82 11.68
C ALA A 99 13.26 12.17 12.06
N LYS A 100 12.46 13.25 12.06
CA LYS A 100 12.90 14.58 12.55
C LYS A 100 11.86 15.15 13.50
N THR A 101 12.32 15.83 14.54
CA THR A 101 11.45 16.57 15.46
C THR A 101 10.75 17.71 14.70
N ALA A 102 9.58 18.12 15.16
CA ALA A 102 8.81 19.17 14.49
C ALA A 102 9.55 20.53 14.42
N THR A 103 10.45 20.79 15.38
CA THR A 103 11.26 22.00 15.41
C THR A 103 12.46 21.96 14.45
N GLU A 104 12.91 20.77 14.05
CA GLU A 104 14.06 20.59 13.15
C GLU A 104 13.61 20.33 11.69
N ALA A 105 12.38 19.85 11.50
CA ALA A 105 11.84 19.58 10.18
C ALA A 105 11.61 20.88 9.40
N THR A 106 12.16 20.97 8.20
CA THR A 106 11.89 22.08 7.28
C THR A 106 10.51 21.93 6.65
N ASN A 107 9.94 23.06 6.17
CA ASN A 107 8.71 23.02 5.39
C ASN A 107 8.84 22.16 4.12
N ALA A 108 10.01 22.10 3.50
CA ALA A 108 10.24 21.26 2.33
C ALA A 108 10.13 19.77 2.68
N GLU A 109 10.74 19.33 3.77
CA GLU A 109 10.65 17.93 4.25
C GLU A 109 9.24 17.56 4.70
N TRP A 110 8.51 18.50 5.32
CA TRP A 110 7.09 18.32 5.60
C TRP A 110 6.30 18.08 4.31
N ASN A 111 6.44 19.00 3.34
CA ASN A 111 5.70 18.93 2.08
C ASN A 111 6.06 17.68 1.26
N GLU A 112 7.31 17.22 1.29
CA GLU A 112 7.74 16.01 0.60
C GLU A 112 6.98 14.77 1.11
N ILE A 113 6.84 14.60 2.43
CA ILE A 113 6.10 13.47 3.01
C ILE A 113 4.61 13.58 2.67
N ILE A 114 4.00 14.76 2.80
CA ILE A 114 2.60 14.96 2.40
C ILE A 114 2.40 14.66 0.91
N GLU A 115 3.34 15.06 0.07
CA GLU A 115 3.27 14.82 -1.37
C GLU A 115 3.32 13.33 -1.72
N VAL A 116 4.25 12.58 -1.13
CA VAL A 116 4.42 11.15 -1.42
C VAL A 116 3.32 10.32 -0.77
N ASP A 117 3.03 10.53 0.51
CA ASP A 117 2.20 9.63 1.33
C ASP A 117 0.71 9.96 1.31
N LEU A 118 0.31 11.13 0.77
CA LEU A 118 -1.08 11.55 0.68
C LEU A 118 -1.47 12.02 -0.72
N ASN A 119 -0.81 13.06 -1.25
CA ASN A 119 -1.25 13.69 -2.50
C ASN A 119 -1.10 12.75 -3.71
N SER A 120 0.02 12.02 -3.78
CA SER A 120 0.24 11.05 -4.87
C SER A 120 -0.80 9.94 -4.86
N CYS A 121 -1.18 9.45 -3.66
CA CYS A 121 -2.22 8.44 -3.48
C CYS A 121 -3.58 8.93 -3.99
N PHE A 122 -3.93 10.19 -3.69
CA PHE A 122 -5.16 10.80 -4.20
C PHE A 122 -5.17 10.87 -5.72
N ARG A 123 -4.09 11.36 -6.33
CA ARG A 123 -4.00 11.50 -7.79
C ARG A 123 -4.12 10.16 -8.51
N LEU A 124 -3.38 9.16 -8.07
CA LEU A 124 -3.48 7.80 -8.63
C LEU A 124 -4.87 7.20 -8.43
N ALA A 125 -5.46 7.34 -7.23
CA ALA A 125 -6.82 6.86 -6.97
C ALA A 125 -7.83 7.54 -7.90
N LYS A 126 -7.76 8.87 -8.05
CA LYS A 126 -8.60 9.66 -8.97
C LYS A 126 -8.44 9.17 -10.41
N ARG A 127 -7.20 8.99 -10.90
CA ARG A 127 -6.97 8.56 -12.29
C ARG A 127 -7.47 7.12 -12.54
N ALA A 128 -7.17 6.20 -11.65
CA ALA A 128 -7.60 4.81 -11.74
C ALA A 128 -9.13 4.65 -11.65
N SER A 129 -9.78 5.44 -10.80
CA SER A 129 -11.24 5.37 -10.59
C SER A 129 -12.05 5.65 -11.86
N VAL A 130 -11.55 6.42 -12.82
CA VAL A 130 -12.27 6.73 -14.07
C VAL A 130 -12.63 5.46 -14.84
N GLY A 131 -11.66 4.57 -15.08
CA GLY A 131 -11.88 3.29 -15.72
C GLY A 131 -12.69 2.33 -14.86
N MET A 132 -12.42 2.28 -13.56
CA MET A 132 -13.13 1.43 -12.61
C MET A 132 -14.64 1.78 -12.54
N ILE A 133 -14.97 3.05 -12.42
CA ILE A 133 -16.36 3.56 -12.39
C ILE A 133 -17.09 3.21 -13.71
N ARG A 134 -16.44 3.42 -14.85
CA ARG A 134 -17.03 3.10 -16.16
C ARG A 134 -17.38 1.61 -16.29
N ARG A 135 -16.58 0.73 -15.66
CA ARG A 135 -16.81 -0.74 -15.64
C ARG A 135 -17.71 -1.20 -14.49
N GLY A 136 -18.04 -0.35 -13.54
CA GLY A 136 -18.85 -0.70 -12.37
C GLY A 136 -18.13 -1.63 -11.38
N TRP A 137 -16.78 -1.69 -11.41
CA TRP A 137 -15.99 -2.50 -10.50
C TRP A 137 -14.60 -1.91 -10.28
N GLY A 138 -14.17 -1.81 -9.04
CA GLY A 138 -12.82 -1.38 -8.67
C GLY A 138 -12.50 -1.63 -7.20
N ARG A 139 -11.20 -1.76 -6.91
CA ARG A 139 -10.66 -1.90 -5.55
C ARG A 139 -9.48 -0.97 -5.39
N ILE A 140 -9.58 -0.02 -4.47
CA ILE A 140 -8.48 0.89 -4.11
C ILE A 140 -8.12 0.62 -2.66
N ILE A 141 -6.85 0.28 -2.42
CA ILE A 141 -6.33 -0.06 -1.10
C ILE A 141 -5.17 0.87 -0.80
N ASN A 142 -5.33 1.71 0.20
CA ASN A 142 -4.32 2.64 0.66
C ASN A 142 -3.52 2.04 1.82
N ILE A 143 -2.19 2.00 1.72
CA ILE A 143 -1.36 1.52 2.82
C ILE A 143 -1.11 2.68 3.78
N SER A 144 -1.90 2.68 4.85
CA SER A 144 -1.79 3.59 5.99
C SER A 144 -0.68 3.12 6.95
N SER A 145 -0.82 3.40 8.20
CA SER A 145 0.07 2.98 9.28
C SER A 145 -0.67 3.06 10.62
N ILE A 146 -0.25 2.28 11.60
CA ILE A 146 -0.69 2.52 12.99
C ILE A 146 -0.36 3.94 13.46
N ASN A 147 0.60 4.62 12.81
CA ASN A 147 0.94 6.02 13.12
C ASN A 147 -0.16 7.03 12.72
N ALA A 148 -1.22 6.59 12.07
CA ALA A 148 -2.45 7.36 11.93
C ALA A 148 -3.30 7.36 13.22
N HIS A 149 -3.07 6.40 14.12
CA HIS A 149 -3.86 6.17 15.34
C HIS A 149 -3.04 6.42 16.62
N ILE A 150 -1.74 6.10 16.58
CA ILE A 150 -0.79 6.34 17.67
C ILE A 150 0.40 7.14 17.14
N ALA A 151 1.01 7.92 18.00
CA ALA A 151 2.16 8.75 17.62
C ALA A 151 3.44 8.29 18.31
N ARG A 152 4.56 8.62 17.71
CA ARG A 152 5.87 8.63 18.35
C ARG A 152 6.58 9.95 18.07
N GLU A 153 7.56 10.26 18.86
CA GLU A 153 8.42 11.41 18.66
C GLU A 153 9.06 11.42 17.25
N ALA A 154 9.32 12.60 16.73
CA ALA A 154 9.97 12.82 15.43
C ALA A 154 9.24 12.21 14.23
N ASN A 155 7.88 12.25 14.20
CA ASN A 155 7.09 11.61 13.15
C ASN A 155 5.83 12.39 12.76
N ALA A 156 5.77 13.70 13.03
CA ALA A 156 4.55 14.50 12.88
C ALA A 156 4.01 14.54 11.44
N ASN A 157 4.89 14.74 10.45
CA ASN A 157 4.51 14.77 9.04
C ASN A 157 3.93 13.43 8.54
N TYR A 158 4.55 12.32 8.92
CA TYR A 158 4.09 10.99 8.55
C TYR A 158 2.75 10.64 9.21
N CYS A 159 2.60 10.96 10.51
CA CYS A 159 1.31 10.81 11.21
C CYS A 159 0.20 11.62 10.52
N ALA A 160 0.48 12.88 10.18
CA ALA A 160 -0.47 13.75 9.48
C ALA A 160 -0.85 13.18 8.10
N ALA A 161 0.14 12.75 7.31
CA ALA A 161 -0.10 12.17 5.99
C ALA A 161 -0.95 10.90 6.08
N LYS A 162 -0.62 9.97 6.99
CA LYS A 162 -1.35 8.69 7.12
C LYS A 162 -2.74 8.86 7.72
N ALA A 163 -2.94 9.78 8.66
CA ALA A 163 -4.26 10.14 9.16
C ALA A 163 -5.12 10.82 8.06
N GLY A 164 -4.50 11.71 7.26
CA GLY A 164 -5.14 12.31 6.09
C GLY A 164 -5.53 11.26 5.03
N LEU A 165 -4.67 10.27 4.80
CA LEU A 165 -4.93 9.16 3.88
C LEU A 165 -6.15 8.33 4.29
N GLU A 166 -6.36 8.11 5.59
CA GLU A 166 -7.56 7.43 6.09
C GLU A 166 -8.82 8.30 5.98
N GLY A 167 -8.70 9.62 6.22
CA GLY A 167 -9.77 10.58 5.94
C GLY A 167 -10.19 10.57 4.48
N MET A 168 -9.22 10.63 3.56
CA MET A 168 -9.42 10.51 2.12
C MET A 168 -10.06 9.17 1.74
N THR A 169 -9.62 8.06 2.34
CA THR A 169 -10.20 6.72 2.13
C THR A 169 -11.70 6.72 2.39
N ARG A 170 -12.15 7.29 3.51
CA ARG A 170 -13.59 7.39 3.85
C ARG A 170 -14.36 8.26 2.86
N ALA A 171 -13.81 9.40 2.49
CA ALA A 171 -14.47 10.33 1.57
C ALA A 171 -14.67 9.69 0.17
N LEU A 172 -13.63 9.09 -0.39
CA LEU A 172 -13.68 8.43 -1.70
C LEU A 172 -14.56 7.18 -1.69
N ALA A 173 -14.63 6.45 -0.58
CA ALA A 173 -15.52 5.32 -0.40
C ALA A 173 -17.00 5.72 -0.54
N VAL A 174 -17.38 6.85 0.07
CA VAL A 174 -18.75 7.40 -0.03
C VAL A 174 -19.04 7.88 -1.46
N GLU A 175 -18.07 8.56 -2.09
CA GLU A 175 -18.27 9.15 -3.43
C GLU A 175 -18.38 8.08 -4.53
N TRP A 176 -17.64 6.96 -4.41
CA TRP A 176 -17.52 5.96 -5.49
C TRP A 176 -18.21 4.63 -5.20
N GLY A 177 -18.68 4.41 -3.97
CA GLY A 177 -19.30 3.15 -3.57
C GLY A 177 -20.51 2.76 -4.44
N ALA A 178 -21.44 3.68 -4.67
CA ALA A 178 -22.61 3.45 -5.54
C ALA A 178 -22.22 3.23 -7.01
N LYS A 179 -20.97 3.52 -7.39
CA LYS A 179 -20.43 3.31 -8.74
C LYS A 179 -19.62 1.99 -8.85
N GLY A 180 -19.69 1.13 -7.82
CA GLY A 180 -19.04 -0.18 -7.80
C GLY A 180 -17.56 -0.19 -7.40
N VAL A 181 -17.01 0.93 -6.91
CA VAL A 181 -15.62 1.03 -6.46
C VAL A 181 -15.56 1.09 -4.94
N THR A 182 -14.84 0.14 -4.33
CA THR A 182 -14.55 0.20 -2.89
C THR A 182 -13.18 0.84 -2.64
N VAL A 183 -13.11 1.64 -1.60
CA VAL A 183 -11.86 2.28 -1.17
C VAL A 183 -11.65 1.97 0.30
N ASN A 184 -10.55 1.25 0.61
CA ASN A 184 -10.21 0.84 1.97
C ASN A 184 -8.74 1.16 2.28
N ALA A 185 -8.35 1.04 3.54
CA ALA A 185 -6.97 1.15 3.95
C ALA A 185 -6.54 -0.09 4.75
N ILE A 186 -5.25 -0.41 4.68
CA ILE A 186 -4.57 -1.29 5.63
C ILE A 186 -3.63 -0.41 6.46
N ALA A 187 -3.65 -0.56 7.77
CA ALA A 187 -2.75 0.12 8.69
C ALA A 187 -1.80 -0.90 9.35
N PRO A 188 -0.63 -1.15 8.75
CA PRO A 188 0.35 -2.05 9.31
C PRO A 188 0.96 -1.48 10.59
N GLY A 189 1.32 -2.38 11.51
CA GLY A 189 2.21 -2.10 12.63
C GLY A 189 3.68 -2.13 12.20
N TYR A 190 4.55 -2.48 13.15
CA TYR A 190 5.97 -2.66 12.89
C TYR A 190 6.22 -4.01 12.20
N MET A 191 6.58 -3.96 10.93
CA MET A 191 6.82 -5.12 10.07
C MET A 191 8.30 -5.28 9.75
N MET A 192 8.77 -6.53 9.79
CA MET A 192 10.10 -6.90 9.32
C MET A 192 10.03 -7.21 7.83
N THR A 193 10.99 -6.68 7.09
CA THR A 193 11.21 -7.05 5.70
C THR A 193 12.71 -7.30 5.49
N PRO A 194 13.11 -8.22 4.59
CA PRO A 194 14.54 -8.47 4.34
C PRO A 194 15.33 -7.20 4.01
N ASP A 195 14.68 -6.27 3.33
CA ASP A 195 15.31 -5.05 2.80
C ASP A 195 15.41 -3.91 3.83
N ASN A 196 14.94 -4.09 5.06
CA ASN A 196 14.94 -3.02 6.08
C ASN A 196 15.61 -3.40 7.39
N MET A 197 16.29 -4.56 7.42
CA MET A 197 16.99 -5.04 8.62
C MET A 197 18.11 -4.11 9.08
N ASP A 198 18.76 -3.42 8.14
CA ASP A 198 19.88 -2.51 8.42
C ASP A 198 19.46 -1.11 8.87
N THR A 199 18.16 -0.85 8.98
CA THR A 199 17.69 0.45 9.49
C THR A 199 17.98 0.59 10.98
N PRO A 200 18.31 1.81 11.49
CA PRO A 200 18.67 2.03 12.89
C PRO A 200 17.64 1.50 13.90
N LEU A 201 16.37 1.43 13.49
CA LEU A 201 15.29 0.93 14.32
C LEU A 201 15.28 -0.59 14.45
N ARG A 202 15.74 -1.31 13.41
CA ARG A 202 15.68 -2.78 13.33
C ARG A 202 17.01 -3.45 13.58
N ALA A 203 18.12 -2.77 13.26
CA ALA A 203 19.46 -3.23 13.52
C ALA A 203 19.80 -3.25 15.03
N ASP A 204 19.21 -2.31 15.79
CA ASP A 204 19.41 -2.20 17.24
C ASP A 204 18.50 -3.20 17.98
N PRO A 205 19.07 -4.23 18.65
CA PRO A 205 18.29 -5.25 19.36
C PRO A 205 17.41 -4.67 20.47
N GLU A 206 17.90 -3.67 21.22
CA GLU A 206 17.14 -3.07 22.33
C GLU A 206 15.90 -2.35 21.81
N LYS A 207 16.05 -1.56 20.74
CA LYS A 207 14.90 -0.90 20.09
C LYS A 207 13.94 -1.91 19.51
N ARG A 208 14.45 -2.95 18.84
CA ARG A 208 13.62 -4.01 18.28
C ARG A 208 12.79 -4.70 19.36
N ASP A 209 13.41 -5.06 20.47
CA ASP A 209 12.74 -5.70 21.59
C ASP A 209 11.74 -4.75 22.29
N TRP A 210 12.08 -3.47 22.40
CA TRP A 210 11.18 -2.46 22.94
C TRP A 210 9.89 -2.36 22.12
N PHE A 211 9.98 -2.31 20.78
CA PHE A 211 8.80 -2.30 19.91
C PHE A 211 8.04 -3.62 19.93
N ALA A 212 8.74 -4.77 19.93
CA ALA A 212 8.13 -6.09 20.07
C ALA A 212 7.30 -6.18 21.35
N ASN A 213 7.87 -5.72 22.47
CA ASN A 213 7.20 -5.74 23.76
C ASN A 213 5.96 -4.86 23.87
N ARG A 214 5.79 -3.88 22.99
CA ARG A 214 4.58 -3.02 22.92
C ARG A 214 3.45 -3.68 22.17
N THR A 215 3.69 -4.70 21.37
CA THR A 215 2.60 -5.48 20.74
C THR A 215 2.00 -6.49 21.74
N ALA A 216 0.75 -6.85 21.55
CA ALA A 216 0.12 -7.94 22.33
C ALA A 216 0.76 -9.29 21.96
N LEU A 217 1.15 -9.48 20.68
CA LEU A 217 1.79 -10.69 20.19
C LEU A 217 3.29 -10.81 20.53
N LYS A 218 3.88 -9.77 21.16
CA LYS A 218 5.29 -9.74 21.62
C LYS A 218 6.33 -9.96 20.52
N ARG A 219 6.02 -9.57 19.30
CA ARG A 219 6.91 -9.67 18.16
C ARG A 219 6.59 -8.61 17.10
N TRP A 220 7.50 -8.41 16.19
CA TRP A 220 7.24 -7.73 14.92
C TRP A 220 6.43 -8.65 14.01
N GLY A 221 5.60 -8.05 13.14
CA GLY A 221 4.97 -8.76 12.05
C GLY A 221 5.97 -9.08 10.94
N GLN A 222 5.66 -10.10 10.14
CA GLN A 222 6.37 -10.40 8.90
C GLN A 222 5.61 -9.77 7.72
N ALA A 223 6.32 -9.46 6.63
CA ALA A 223 5.70 -8.80 5.48
C ALA A 223 4.54 -9.60 4.87
N ASP A 224 4.64 -10.92 4.84
CA ASP A 224 3.65 -11.86 4.33
C ASP A 224 2.40 -11.99 5.23
N GLU A 225 2.46 -11.51 6.47
CA GLU A 225 1.26 -11.45 7.34
C GLU A 225 0.25 -10.37 6.89
N LEU A 226 0.61 -9.55 5.88
CA LEU A 226 -0.34 -8.65 5.20
C LEU A 226 -1.05 -9.31 4.00
N ASP A 227 -0.61 -10.50 3.56
CA ASP A 227 -1.13 -11.17 2.36
C ASP A 227 -2.64 -11.41 2.45
N GLY A 228 -3.09 -11.95 3.59
CA GLY A 228 -4.52 -12.15 3.83
C GLY A 228 -5.34 -10.87 3.78
N ALA A 229 -4.81 -9.78 4.35
CA ALA A 229 -5.48 -8.48 4.39
C ALA A 229 -5.62 -7.88 2.98
N VAL A 230 -4.54 -7.86 2.19
CA VAL A 230 -4.55 -7.28 0.85
C VAL A 230 -5.42 -8.11 -0.10
N VAL A 231 -5.35 -9.44 -0.06
CA VAL A 231 -6.18 -10.32 -0.89
C VAL A 231 -7.67 -10.20 -0.51
N TYR A 232 -7.99 -10.12 0.78
CA TYR A 232 -9.36 -9.88 1.25
C TYR A 232 -9.92 -8.59 0.65
N LEU A 233 -9.23 -7.46 0.81
CA LEU A 233 -9.71 -6.16 0.33
C LEU A 233 -9.69 -6.03 -1.20
N ALA A 234 -8.83 -6.76 -1.90
CA ALA A 234 -8.74 -6.78 -3.35
C ALA A 234 -9.79 -7.66 -4.03
N SER A 235 -10.40 -8.61 -3.31
CA SER A 235 -11.28 -9.63 -3.87
C SER A 235 -12.76 -9.36 -3.65
N ASN A 236 -13.61 -10.30 -4.08
CA ASN A 236 -15.04 -10.27 -3.79
C ASN A 236 -15.37 -10.65 -2.34
N ALA A 237 -14.41 -11.17 -1.56
CA ALA A 237 -14.59 -11.44 -0.14
C ALA A 237 -14.91 -10.18 0.67
N SER A 238 -14.50 -9.00 0.18
CA SER A 238 -14.76 -7.70 0.80
C SER A 238 -15.81 -6.86 0.05
N ALA A 239 -16.69 -7.48 -0.74
CA ALA A 239 -17.63 -6.74 -1.61
C ALA A 239 -18.53 -5.74 -0.87
N TYR A 240 -18.78 -5.93 0.43
CA TYR A 240 -19.56 -5.03 1.27
C TYR A 240 -18.70 -4.23 2.26
N CYS A 241 -17.38 -4.17 2.02
CA CYS A 241 -16.42 -3.43 2.86
C CYS A 241 -15.89 -2.23 2.06
N THR A 242 -16.22 -1.02 2.49
CA THR A 242 -15.69 0.23 1.92
C THR A 242 -15.56 1.30 3.00
N GLY A 243 -14.57 2.17 2.90
CA GLY A 243 -14.26 3.21 3.89
C GLY A 243 -13.61 2.67 5.17
N HIS A 244 -13.25 1.39 5.19
CA HIS A 244 -12.69 0.72 6.36
C HIS A 244 -11.16 0.85 6.43
N VAL A 245 -10.64 0.90 7.66
CA VAL A 245 -9.20 0.79 7.96
C VAL A 245 -8.96 -0.53 8.68
N LEU A 246 -8.32 -1.47 8.02
CA LEU A 246 -7.95 -2.76 8.61
C LEU A 246 -6.58 -2.63 9.28
N ILE A 247 -6.57 -2.61 10.60
CA ILE A 247 -5.35 -2.54 11.40
C ILE A 247 -4.73 -3.93 11.52
N VAL A 248 -3.45 -4.07 11.17
CA VAL A 248 -2.66 -5.31 11.23
C VAL A 248 -1.35 -5.00 11.96
N ASP A 249 -1.39 -4.97 13.29
CA ASP A 249 -0.32 -4.41 14.12
C ASP A 249 0.10 -5.29 15.33
N GLY A 250 -0.37 -6.52 15.38
CA GLY A 250 -0.09 -7.42 16.52
C GLY A 250 -0.69 -6.93 17.84
N GLY A 251 -1.73 -6.08 17.78
CA GLY A 251 -2.42 -5.52 18.94
C GLY A 251 -1.67 -4.37 19.62
N MET A 252 -0.77 -3.70 18.90
CA MET A 252 -0.01 -2.57 19.46
C MET A 252 -0.90 -1.36 19.77
N SER A 253 -1.84 -1.04 18.88
CA SER A 253 -2.73 0.13 19.02
C SER A 253 -3.81 -0.02 20.09
N VAL A 254 -4.07 -1.24 20.56
CA VAL A 254 -5.10 -1.53 21.60
C VAL A 254 -4.52 -1.92 22.95
N LYS A 255 -3.19 -2.03 23.04
CA LYS A 255 -2.49 -2.39 24.28
C LYS A 255 -2.17 -1.14 25.09
N ILE A 256 -2.53 -1.19 26.38
CA ILE A 256 -2.19 -0.18 27.42
C ILE A 256 -0.82 -0.48 28.00
#